data_709b7e96342009901b2874963afc7ef1
#
_entry.id   709b7e96342009901b2874963afc7ef1
#
_cell.length_a   1.000
_cell.length_b   1.000
_cell.length_c   1.000
_cell.angle_alpha   90.00
_cell.angle_beta   90.00
_cell.angle_gamma   90.00
#
_symmetry.space_group_name_H-M   'P 1'
#
loop_
_entity.id
_entity.type
_entity.pdbx_description
1 polymer ?
#
loop_
_entity_poly.entity_id
_entity_poly.type
_entity_poly.pdbx_seq_one_letter_code
_entity_poly.pdbx_strand_id
1 'polypeptide(L)'
;MAFDAGALSPQSARQGKGGVATVAPAARAHPRSLAGATILQLVPALRDDPAGHAAVDIALTLLQAGARAIVAGDGGPLVGELRAFGGEWLPMIDDTLNPLRIRTNAGEIARLIAQERVDIVHAQSAGGAWSALAATDKQPVFLVTSFPDRLPAHSYFGNMIRSSLARGDRVIAPSSYVSRAMIERYKLPAGRITVIPRAVDTAKFSPAAVSSDRIAAIRRHWGVLPHMRIVLVPGRIAPWNGQISVLDAARLLVAAGDRNIVFVFAGEDRGQPRFARALRNRAHMHGIETLCRFVGHCADMPAAHGAADVVVVAPLQPPLAGRAAAEAQAMGRPLVASTVGVLPENLLCPPRMREELRTGWVVRPGNVGELARAIGAALALDRTAYEAMGARARQFAEFMFSPQSVAEAIRGVYTSLLARDS
;
A
#
# COMPACT_ATOMS: atom_id res chain seq x y z
N MET A 1 -44.86 -53.55 51.11
CA MET A 1 -45.97 -52.81 51.76
C MET A 1 -46.05 -51.50 50.94
N ALA A 2 -46.90 -51.36 49.92
CA ALA A 2 -48.28 -50.97 49.95
C ALA A 2 -48.51 -49.65 50.64
N PHE A 3 -48.98 -48.58 50.01
CA PHE A 3 -50.26 -48.19 49.41
C PHE A 3 -50.02 -46.84 48.75
N ASP A 4 -50.30 -46.50 47.55
CA ASP A 4 -51.54 -46.27 46.79
C ASP A 4 -52.47 -45.18 47.37
N ALA A 5 -52.86 -44.32 46.50
CA ALA A 5 -54.06 -43.48 46.37
C ALA A 5 -53.62 -42.01 46.06
N GLY A 6 -53.91 -41.40 44.98
CA GLY A 6 -55.13 -41.42 44.20
C GLY A 6 -55.79 -40.04 44.24
N ALA A 7 -55.94 -39.49 43.05
CA ALA A 7 -57.05 -38.64 42.60
C ALA A 7 -56.96 -37.08 42.62
N LEU A 8 -57.26 -36.58 41.46
CA LEU A 8 -58.14 -35.48 41.06
C LEU A 8 -57.54 -34.13 40.73
N SER A 9 -57.58 -33.90 39.44
CA SER A 9 -57.53 -32.57 38.77
C SER A 9 -58.67 -31.62 39.22
N PRO A 10 -58.49 -30.34 39.02
CA PRO A 10 -59.29 -29.69 38.00
C PRO A 10 -58.54 -28.83 37.02
N GLN A 11 -58.97 -28.87 35.78
CA GLN A 11 -58.69 -28.00 34.67
C GLN A 11 -59.02 -26.54 35.00
N SER A 12 -58.11 -25.64 34.73
CA SER A 12 -58.45 -24.26 34.47
C SER A 12 -57.74 -23.79 33.20
N ALA A 13 -58.53 -23.57 32.19
CA ALA A 13 -58.17 -22.94 30.94
C ALA A 13 -57.53 -21.59 31.15
N ARG A 14 -56.28 -21.42 30.71
CA ARG A 14 -55.70 -20.08 30.42
C ARG A 14 -55.46 -19.97 28.93
N GLN A 15 -56.26 -19.11 28.32
CA GLN A 15 -56.12 -18.63 26.94
C GLN A 15 -54.71 -18.19 26.64
N GLY A 16 -54.12 -18.81 25.61
CA GLY A 16 -52.84 -18.41 25.09
C GLY A 16 -52.90 -17.05 24.42
N LYS A 17 -52.09 -16.12 24.89
CA LYS A 17 -51.72 -14.96 24.12
C LYS A 17 -50.85 -15.43 23.00
N GLY A 18 -51.31 -15.27 21.75
CA GLY A 18 -50.54 -15.52 20.53
C GLY A 18 -49.22 -14.71 20.51
N GLY A 19 -48.16 -15.37 20.85
CA GLY A 19 -46.81 -14.88 20.58
C GLY A 19 -46.62 -14.93 19.07
N VAL A 20 -46.49 -13.77 18.42
CA VAL A 20 -46.01 -13.67 17.06
C VAL A 20 -44.58 -14.23 17.10
N ALA A 21 -44.43 -15.43 16.56
CA ALA A 21 -43.11 -16.02 16.32
C ALA A 21 -42.39 -15.06 15.34
N THR A 22 -41.45 -14.29 15.85
CA THR A 22 -40.46 -13.59 15.01
C THR A 22 -39.66 -14.68 14.31
N VAL A 23 -40.04 -14.99 13.08
CA VAL A 23 -39.22 -15.80 12.17
C VAL A 23 -37.90 -15.06 12.05
N ALA A 24 -36.82 -15.63 12.60
CA ALA A 24 -35.48 -15.17 12.33
C ALA A 24 -35.31 -15.19 10.82
N PRO A 25 -34.76 -14.09 10.22
CA PRO A 25 -34.54 -14.08 8.79
C PRO A 25 -33.64 -15.29 8.46
N ALA A 26 -34.09 -16.11 7.53
CA ALA A 26 -33.32 -17.22 7.03
C ALA A 26 -31.94 -16.74 6.64
N ALA A 27 -30.88 -17.39 7.12
CA ALA A 27 -29.51 -17.05 6.77
C ALA A 27 -29.39 -17.02 5.24
N ARG A 28 -29.08 -15.87 4.69
CA ARG A 28 -28.93 -15.71 3.23
C ARG A 28 -27.68 -16.46 2.80
N ALA A 29 -27.81 -17.38 1.86
CA ALA A 29 -26.65 -17.98 1.21
C ALA A 29 -25.94 -16.90 0.35
N HIS A 30 -24.63 -16.69 0.59
CA HIS A 30 -23.82 -15.87 -0.29
C HIS A 30 -23.64 -16.52 -1.66
N PRO A 31 -23.46 -15.73 -2.74
CA PRO A 31 -23.07 -16.30 -4.03
C PRO A 31 -21.71 -16.99 -3.90
N ARG A 32 -21.58 -18.18 -4.51
CA ARG A 32 -20.33 -18.97 -4.45
C ARG A 32 -19.19 -18.41 -5.30
N SER A 33 -19.46 -17.37 -6.06
CA SER A 33 -18.50 -16.67 -6.93
C SER A 33 -18.71 -15.17 -6.86
N LEU A 34 -17.78 -14.40 -7.40
CA LEU A 34 -17.93 -12.94 -7.53
C LEU A 34 -19.06 -12.56 -8.46
N ALA A 35 -19.40 -13.40 -9.47
CA ALA A 35 -20.54 -13.14 -10.32
C ALA A 35 -21.84 -13.08 -9.52
N GLY A 36 -22.48 -11.91 -9.55
CA GLY A 36 -23.69 -11.62 -8.77
C GLY A 36 -23.47 -11.22 -7.32
N ALA A 37 -22.23 -11.19 -6.80
CA ALA A 37 -21.92 -10.69 -5.47
C ALA A 37 -21.93 -9.16 -5.44
N THR A 38 -22.31 -8.58 -4.31
CA THR A 38 -22.24 -7.13 -4.05
C THR A 38 -21.13 -6.82 -3.04
N ILE A 39 -20.17 -6.00 -3.44
CA ILE A 39 -19.05 -5.59 -2.60
C ILE A 39 -19.14 -4.10 -2.28
N LEU A 40 -19.13 -3.76 -0.99
CA LEU A 40 -19.10 -2.39 -0.48
C LEU A 40 -17.68 -2.05 -0.03
N GLN A 41 -17.01 -1.14 -0.73
CA GLN A 41 -15.74 -0.56 -0.31
C GLN A 41 -15.98 0.69 0.53
N LEU A 42 -15.38 0.76 1.71
CA LEU A 42 -15.34 1.95 2.56
C LEU A 42 -13.97 2.59 2.42
N VAL A 43 -13.93 3.78 1.81
CA VAL A 43 -12.68 4.49 1.49
C VAL A 43 -12.69 5.90 2.07
N PRO A 44 -11.54 6.47 2.46
CA PRO A 44 -11.50 7.86 2.96
C PRO A 44 -12.06 8.87 1.97
N ALA A 45 -11.61 8.81 0.71
CA ALA A 45 -12.06 9.70 -0.37
C ALA A 45 -11.64 9.15 -1.75
N LEU A 46 -12.35 9.55 -2.80
CA LEU A 46 -11.99 9.26 -4.20
C LEU A 46 -11.19 10.43 -4.80
N ARG A 47 -10.03 10.74 -4.19
CA ARG A 47 -9.10 11.79 -4.64
C ARG A 47 -8.15 11.25 -5.71
N ASP A 48 -7.56 12.17 -6.48
CA ASP A 48 -6.47 11.84 -7.40
C ASP A 48 -5.17 11.57 -6.61
N ASP A 49 -5.19 10.46 -5.89
CA ASP A 49 -4.06 9.94 -5.11
C ASP A 49 -4.02 8.41 -5.19
N PRO A 50 -2.91 7.76 -4.77
CA PRO A 50 -2.77 6.32 -4.90
C PRO A 50 -3.86 5.48 -4.21
N ALA A 51 -4.48 5.98 -3.15
CA ALA A 51 -5.54 5.26 -2.45
C ALA A 51 -6.86 5.33 -3.22
N GLY A 52 -7.19 6.51 -3.77
CA GLY A 52 -8.36 6.71 -4.63
C GLY A 52 -8.28 5.86 -5.90
N HIS A 53 -7.16 5.89 -6.61
CA HIS A 53 -6.95 5.04 -7.79
C HIS A 53 -7.05 3.54 -7.44
N ALA A 54 -6.46 3.10 -6.35
CA ALA A 54 -6.57 1.70 -5.92
C ALA A 54 -8.02 1.27 -5.66
N ALA A 55 -8.86 2.15 -5.11
CA ALA A 55 -10.27 1.87 -4.89
C ALA A 55 -11.03 1.71 -6.22
N VAL A 56 -10.73 2.55 -7.22
CA VAL A 56 -11.31 2.47 -8.57
C VAL A 56 -10.83 1.20 -9.29
N ASP A 57 -9.53 0.88 -9.23
CA ASP A 57 -8.96 -0.33 -9.84
C ASP A 57 -9.60 -1.61 -9.27
N ILE A 58 -9.82 -1.65 -7.94
CA ILE A 58 -10.52 -2.75 -7.30
C ILE A 58 -11.98 -2.83 -7.80
N ALA A 59 -12.69 -1.71 -7.85
CA ALA A 59 -14.07 -1.67 -8.34
C ALA A 59 -14.15 -2.16 -9.79
N LEU A 60 -13.25 -1.69 -10.67
CA LEU A 60 -13.18 -2.14 -12.06
C LEU A 60 -12.97 -3.66 -12.16
N THR A 61 -12.03 -4.21 -11.40
CA THR A 61 -11.75 -5.65 -11.38
C THR A 61 -12.96 -6.46 -10.91
N LEU A 62 -13.72 -5.94 -9.93
CA LEU A 62 -14.96 -6.56 -9.47
C LEU A 62 -16.05 -6.55 -10.54
N LEU A 63 -16.24 -5.41 -11.21
CA LEU A 63 -17.20 -5.28 -12.31
C LEU A 63 -16.88 -6.24 -13.46
N GLN A 64 -15.61 -6.34 -13.84
CA GLN A 64 -15.13 -7.30 -14.84
C GLN A 64 -15.39 -8.76 -14.44
N ALA A 65 -15.40 -9.07 -13.15
CA ALA A 65 -15.73 -10.37 -12.61
C ALA A 65 -17.26 -10.64 -12.49
N GLY A 66 -18.08 -9.68 -12.92
CA GLY A 66 -19.56 -9.77 -12.83
C GLY A 66 -20.12 -9.48 -11.44
N ALA A 67 -19.33 -8.85 -10.57
CA ALA A 67 -19.79 -8.38 -9.26
C ALA A 67 -20.34 -6.95 -9.36
N ARG A 68 -21.17 -6.56 -8.42
CA ARG A 68 -21.60 -5.19 -8.21
C ARG A 68 -20.62 -4.51 -7.25
N ALA A 69 -20.08 -3.36 -7.63
CA ALA A 69 -19.10 -2.60 -6.85
C ALA A 69 -19.70 -1.28 -6.37
N ILE A 70 -19.84 -1.12 -5.05
CA ILE A 70 -20.29 0.09 -4.38
C ILE A 70 -19.09 0.68 -3.62
N VAL A 71 -18.79 1.95 -3.82
CA VAL A 71 -17.71 2.66 -3.13
C VAL A 71 -18.33 3.77 -2.29
N ALA A 72 -18.20 3.69 -0.97
CA ALA A 72 -18.66 4.69 -0.03
C ALA A 72 -17.46 5.45 0.55
N GLY A 73 -17.51 6.78 0.50
CA GLY A 73 -16.46 7.67 0.99
C GLY A 73 -16.68 9.11 0.57
N ASP A 74 -15.76 10.00 0.96
CA ASP A 74 -15.77 11.37 0.45
C ASP A 74 -15.63 11.39 -1.06
N GLY A 75 -16.29 12.32 -1.70
CA GLY A 75 -16.20 12.52 -3.14
C GLY A 75 -14.81 13.00 -3.58
N GLY A 76 -14.65 13.09 -4.89
CA GLY A 76 -13.43 13.58 -5.51
C GLY A 76 -13.46 13.42 -7.04
N PRO A 77 -12.37 13.79 -7.73
CA PRO A 77 -12.31 13.73 -9.21
C PRO A 77 -12.51 12.32 -9.77
N LEU A 78 -12.18 11.27 -9.02
CA LEU A 78 -12.31 9.88 -9.47
C LEU A 78 -13.74 9.32 -9.42
N VAL A 79 -14.71 10.04 -8.84
CA VAL A 79 -16.13 9.63 -8.85
C VAL A 79 -16.66 9.50 -10.29
N GLY A 80 -16.27 10.42 -11.18
CA GLY A 80 -16.67 10.37 -12.59
C GLY A 80 -16.13 9.13 -13.30
N GLU A 81 -14.86 8.79 -13.04
CA GLU A 81 -14.19 7.61 -13.59
C GLU A 81 -14.85 6.31 -13.08
N LEU A 82 -15.07 6.19 -11.78
CA LEU A 82 -15.76 5.04 -11.18
C LEU A 82 -17.11 4.78 -11.85
N ARG A 83 -17.93 5.85 -12.02
CA ARG A 83 -19.25 5.76 -12.66
C ARG A 83 -19.18 5.41 -14.14
N ALA A 84 -18.18 5.91 -14.86
CA ALA A 84 -17.98 5.59 -16.27
C ALA A 84 -17.71 4.09 -16.49
N PHE A 85 -17.13 3.41 -15.52
CA PHE A 85 -16.94 1.96 -15.54
C PHE A 85 -18.15 1.16 -15.02
N GLY A 86 -19.23 1.84 -14.56
CA GLY A 86 -20.42 1.18 -14.01
C GLY A 86 -20.38 0.93 -12.51
N GLY A 87 -19.40 1.48 -11.79
CA GLY A 87 -19.35 1.45 -10.34
C GLY A 87 -20.29 2.49 -9.70
N GLU A 88 -20.72 2.21 -8.49
CA GLU A 88 -21.62 3.08 -7.72
C GLU A 88 -20.84 3.82 -6.65
N TRP A 89 -21.08 5.13 -6.53
CA TRP A 89 -20.51 5.93 -5.44
C TRP A 89 -21.60 6.43 -4.51
N LEU A 90 -21.36 6.28 -3.20
CA LEU A 90 -22.21 6.79 -2.12
C LEU A 90 -21.40 7.75 -1.24
N PRO A 91 -21.93 8.96 -0.94
CA PRO A 91 -21.26 9.91 -0.08
C PRO A 91 -21.26 9.42 1.39
N MET A 92 -20.07 9.31 2.00
CA MET A 92 -19.90 8.93 3.39
C MET A 92 -18.61 9.54 3.96
N ILE A 93 -18.64 10.09 5.16
CA ILE A 93 -17.42 10.52 5.87
C ILE A 93 -16.84 9.32 6.61
N ASP A 94 -15.95 8.58 5.95
CA ASP A 94 -15.41 7.31 6.46
C ASP A 94 -14.19 7.49 7.38
N ASP A 95 -13.28 8.41 7.06
CA ASP A 95 -12.03 8.61 7.81
C ASP A 95 -12.23 9.45 9.07
N THR A 96 -13.06 8.96 10.00
CA THR A 96 -13.37 9.61 11.26
C THR A 96 -13.11 8.71 12.46
N LEU A 97 -12.60 9.31 13.54
CA LEU A 97 -12.44 8.66 14.85
C LEU A 97 -13.40 9.20 15.90
N ASN A 98 -14.34 10.02 15.49
CA ASN A 98 -15.41 10.51 16.36
C ASN A 98 -16.41 9.39 16.67
N PRO A 99 -16.59 8.97 17.95
CA PRO A 99 -17.46 7.85 18.30
C PRO A 99 -18.91 8.00 17.84
N LEU A 100 -19.45 9.24 17.87
CA LEU A 100 -20.80 9.50 17.39
C LEU A 100 -20.93 9.30 15.90
N ARG A 101 -19.95 9.76 15.12
CA ARG A 101 -19.90 9.52 13.67
C ARG A 101 -19.72 8.05 13.33
N ILE A 102 -18.83 7.35 14.04
CA ILE A 102 -18.65 5.89 13.88
C ILE A 102 -20.00 5.19 14.11
N ARG A 103 -20.76 5.56 15.13
CA ARG A 103 -22.09 4.98 15.41
C ARG A 103 -23.10 5.31 14.32
N THR A 104 -23.13 6.55 13.83
CA THR A 104 -24.01 6.96 12.71
C THR A 104 -23.65 6.19 11.45
N ASN A 105 -22.38 6.16 11.06
CA ASN A 105 -21.88 5.42 9.90
C ASN A 105 -22.20 3.93 10.01
N ALA A 106 -22.06 3.34 11.21
CA ALA A 106 -22.43 1.94 11.43
C ALA A 106 -23.91 1.67 11.11
N GLY A 107 -24.81 2.59 11.51
CA GLY A 107 -26.23 2.49 11.17
C GLY A 107 -26.51 2.63 9.68
N GLU A 108 -25.78 3.51 8.98
CA GLU A 108 -25.88 3.67 7.53
C GLU A 108 -25.34 2.46 6.77
N ILE A 109 -24.16 1.95 7.16
CA ILE A 109 -23.56 0.74 6.58
C ILE A 109 -24.50 -0.46 6.81
N ALA A 110 -25.09 -0.61 7.99
CA ALA A 110 -26.02 -1.69 8.29
C ALA A 110 -27.27 -1.66 7.39
N ARG A 111 -27.79 -0.44 7.12
CA ARG A 111 -28.90 -0.29 6.16
C ARG A 111 -28.48 -0.64 4.73
N LEU A 112 -27.31 -0.16 4.29
CA LEU A 112 -26.75 -0.47 2.97
C LEU A 112 -26.58 -1.97 2.80
N ILE A 113 -26.03 -2.68 3.80
CA ILE A 113 -25.86 -4.13 3.76
C ILE A 113 -27.22 -4.80 3.50
N ALA A 114 -28.26 -4.39 4.20
CA ALA A 114 -29.59 -4.98 4.07
C ALA A 114 -30.27 -4.62 2.73
N GLN A 115 -30.24 -3.35 2.34
CA GLN A 115 -30.94 -2.83 1.15
C GLN A 115 -30.28 -3.30 -0.13
N GLU A 116 -28.94 -3.19 -0.20
CA GLU A 116 -28.15 -3.50 -1.39
C GLU A 116 -27.68 -4.96 -1.43
N ARG A 117 -28.04 -5.74 -0.40
CA ARG A 117 -27.68 -7.14 -0.26
C ARG A 117 -26.16 -7.34 -0.38
N VAL A 118 -25.40 -6.55 0.37
CA VAL A 118 -23.93 -6.62 0.37
C VAL A 118 -23.46 -7.96 0.91
N ASP A 119 -22.52 -8.60 0.22
CA ASP A 119 -21.91 -9.87 0.58
C ASP A 119 -20.57 -9.68 1.28
N ILE A 120 -19.80 -8.63 0.88
CA ILE A 120 -18.50 -8.29 1.45
C ILE A 120 -18.44 -6.79 1.71
N VAL A 121 -18.01 -6.39 2.91
CA VAL A 121 -17.61 -5.03 3.23
C VAL A 121 -16.09 -4.98 3.29
N HIS A 122 -15.46 -4.08 2.55
CA HIS A 122 -14.01 -3.88 2.57
C HIS A 122 -13.66 -2.50 3.13
N ALA A 123 -13.18 -2.44 4.36
CA ALA A 123 -12.79 -1.20 5.02
C ALA A 123 -11.30 -0.90 4.81
N GLN A 124 -10.98 0.28 4.27
CA GLN A 124 -9.62 0.72 3.95
C GLN A 124 -9.11 1.83 4.90
N SER A 125 -9.92 2.22 5.89
CA SER A 125 -9.56 3.17 6.94
C SER A 125 -9.83 2.59 8.33
N ALA A 126 -9.19 3.14 9.37
CA ALA A 126 -9.44 2.71 10.74
C ALA A 126 -10.86 3.11 11.22
N GLY A 127 -11.33 4.30 10.81
CA GLY A 127 -12.69 4.77 11.12
C GLY A 127 -13.74 3.90 10.44
N GLY A 128 -13.56 3.64 9.15
CA GLY A 128 -14.43 2.74 8.38
C GLY A 128 -14.43 1.32 8.95
N ALA A 129 -13.29 0.80 9.39
CA ALA A 129 -13.22 -0.52 10.01
C ALA A 129 -13.99 -0.57 11.35
N TRP A 130 -13.93 0.47 12.19
CA TRP A 130 -14.77 0.55 13.39
C TRP A 130 -16.25 0.60 13.06
N SER A 131 -16.64 1.41 12.09
CA SER A 131 -18.03 1.52 11.62
C SER A 131 -18.53 0.20 11.02
N ALA A 132 -17.70 -0.44 10.19
CA ALA A 132 -17.99 -1.73 9.58
C ALA A 132 -18.16 -2.83 10.63
N LEU A 133 -17.24 -2.96 11.59
CA LEU A 133 -17.34 -3.93 12.68
C LEU A 133 -18.67 -3.83 13.43
N ALA A 134 -19.09 -2.60 13.77
CA ALA A 134 -20.36 -2.39 14.45
C ALA A 134 -21.58 -2.67 13.55
N ALA A 135 -21.45 -2.49 12.23
CA ALA A 135 -22.52 -2.76 11.26
C ALA A 135 -22.67 -4.26 10.96
N THR A 136 -21.55 -4.99 10.92
CA THR A 136 -21.52 -6.40 10.51
C THR A 136 -21.77 -7.41 11.64
N ASP A 137 -21.68 -6.97 12.90
CA ASP A 137 -21.76 -7.82 14.12
C ASP A 137 -22.96 -8.77 14.15
N LYS A 138 -24.08 -8.43 13.49
CA LYS A 138 -25.31 -9.22 13.48
C LYS A 138 -25.85 -9.51 12.07
N GLN A 139 -25.01 -9.36 11.07
CA GLN A 139 -25.42 -9.56 9.67
C GLN A 139 -24.56 -10.64 9.01
N PRO A 140 -25.13 -11.48 8.15
CA PRO A 140 -24.39 -12.46 7.37
C PRO A 140 -23.63 -11.74 6.24
N VAL A 141 -22.50 -11.15 6.54
CA VAL A 141 -21.65 -10.40 5.60
C VAL A 141 -20.19 -10.54 6.03
N PHE A 142 -19.31 -10.75 5.08
CA PHE A 142 -17.87 -10.82 5.35
C PHE A 142 -17.25 -9.42 5.47
N LEU A 143 -16.32 -9.28 6.40
CA LEU A 143 -15.54 -8.08 6.58
C LEU A 143 -14.08 -8.29 6.14
N VAL A 144 -13.65 -7.56 5.14
CA VAL A 144 -12.24 -7.43 4.74
C VAL A 144 -11.71 -6.10 5.25
N THR A 145 -10.50 -6.08 5.77
CA THR A 145 -9.84 -4.85 6.19
C THR A 145 -8.47 -4.72 5.55
N SER A 146 -8.10 -3.52 5.11
CA SER A 146 -6.77 -3.22 4.56
C SER A 146 -5.99 -2.32 5.49
N PHE A 147 -4.75 -2.70 5.79
CA PHE A 147 -3.86 -1.88 6.60
C PHE A 147 -3.28 -0.72 5.77
N PRO A 148 -3.30 0.54 6.31
CA PRO A 148 -2.74 1.69 5.63
C PRO A 148 -1.20 1.66 5.63
N ASP A 149 -0.61 2.53 4.81
CA ASP A 149 0.84 2.65 4.62
C ASP A 149 1.61 3.19 5.82
N ARG A 150 0.93 3.51 6.92
CA ARG A 150 1.55 4.07 8.13
C ARG A 150 1.18 3.24 9.35
N LEU A 151 2.17 2.60 9.95
CA LEU A 151 2.03 2.16 11.34
C LEU A 151 2.07 3.42 12.23
N PRO A 152 1.21 3.53 13.26
CA PRO A 152 1.32 4.62 14.20
C PRO A 152 2.66 4.54 14.91
N ALA A 153 3.19 5.69 15.29
CA ALA A 153 4.16 5.75 16.39
C ALA A 153 3.63 4.92 17.57
N HIS A 154 4.52 4.36 18.37
CA HIS A 154 4.19 3.49 19.53
C HIS A 154 3.34 4.24 20.58
N SER A 155 2.08 4.52 20.25
CA SER A 155 1.09 5.16 21.11
C SER A 155 0.00 4.16 21.44
N TYR A 156 -0.37 4.07 22.71
CA TYR A 156 -1.48 3.23 23.18
C TYR A 156 -2.78 3.53 22.43
N PHE A 157 -3.11 4.81 22.26
CA PHE A 157 -4.29 5.24 21.50
C PHE A 157 -4.22 4.89 20.02
N GLY A 158 -3.06 5.07 19.38
CA GLY A 158 -2.88 4.68 17.98
C GLY A 158 -3.06 3.18 17.77
N ASN A 159 -2.72 2.36 18.76
CA ASN A 159 -2.91 0.91 18.72
C ASN A 159 -4.38 0.52 18.86
N MET A 160 -5.08 1.12 19.80
CA MET A 160 -6.52 0.89 20.01
C MET A 160 -7.32 1.25 18.75
N ILE A 161 -7.05 2.42 18.18
CA ILE A 161 -7.73 2.88 16.96
C ILE A 161 -7.59 1.89 15.81
N ARG A 162 -6.40 1.32 15.62
CA ARG A 162 -6.12 0.39 14.50
C ARG A 162 -6.38 -1.07 14.82
N SER A 163 -6.75 -1.40 16.04
CA SER A 163 -7.18 -2.75 16.37
C SER A 163 -8.41 -3.19 15.55
N SER A 164 -9.24 -2.23 15.09
CA SER A 164 -10.35 -2.51 14.19
C SER A 164 -9.90 -3.16 12.88
N LEU A 165 -8.78 -2.68 12.32
CA LEU A 165 -8.22 -3.23 11.07
C LEU A 165 -7.68 -4.66 11.24
N ALA A 166 -7.46 -5.11 12.45
CA ALA A 166 -7.04 -6.46 12.77
C ALA A 166 -8.22 -7.44 13.00
N ARG A 167 -9.47 -6.97 12.92
CA ARG A 167 -10.66 -7.76 13.28
C ARG A 167 -11.49 -8.27 12.10
N GLY A 168 -11.12 -7.91 10.86
CA GLY A 168 -11.78 -8.44 9.66
C GLY A 168 -11.67 -9.97 9.53
N ASP A 169 -12.56 -10.62 8.80
CA ASP A 169 -12.48 -12.05 8.44
C ASP A 169 -11.24 -12.34 7.61
N ARG A 170 -10.83 -11.36 6.81
CA ARG A 170 -9.54 -11.28 6.14
C ARG A 170 -8.93 -9.93 6.35
N VAL A 171 -7.61 -9.92 6.48
CA VAL A 171 -6.80 -8.71 6.68
C VAL A 171 -5.77 -8.62 5.58
N ILE A 172 -5.76 -7.53 4.83
CA ILE A 172 -4.78 -7.27 3.78
C ILE A 172 -3.65 -6.42 4.37
N ALA A 173 -2.42 -6.93 4.30
CA ALA A 173 -1.22 -6.22 4.71
C ALA A 173 -0.41 -5.81 3.47
N PRO A 174 0.16 -4.57 3.42
CA PRO A 174 0.90 -4.08 2.24
C PRO A 174 2.28 -4.72 2.07
N SER A 175 2.73 -5.53 3.03
CA SER A 175 4.03 -6.22 2.97
C SER A 175 4.12 -7.34 4.01
N SER A 176 5.06 -8.26 3.84
CA SER A 176 5.38 -9.27 4.85
C SER A 176 5.94 -8.62 6.13
N TYR A 177 6.63 -7.48 6.01
CA TYR A 177 7.09 -6.70 7.15
C TYR A 177 5.90 -6.23 8.01
N VAL A 178 4.88 -5.63 7.40
CA VAL A 178 3.66 -5.20 8.10
C VAL A 178 2.88 -6.38 8.62
N SER A 179 2.74 -7.47 7.85
CA SER A 179 2.07 -8.71 8.26
C SER A 179 2.68 -9.27 9.55
N ARG A 180 4.02 -9.41 9.62
CA ARG A 180 4.70 -9.86 10.85
C ARG A 180 4.43 -8.95 12.03
N ALA A 181 4.55 -7.63 11.84
CA ALA A 181 4.27 -6.67 12.91
C ALA A 181 2.82 -6.76 13.42
N MET A 182 1.86 -7.07 12.54
CA MET A 182 0.46 -7.26 12.91
C MET A 182 0.24 -8.57 13.69
N ILE A 183 0.85 -9.67 13.24
CA ILE A 183 0.78 -10.97 13.93
C ILE A 183 1.31 -10.81 15.36
N GLU A 184 2.47 -10.18 15.51
CA GLU A 184 3.10 -9.97 16.81
C GLU A 184 2.27 -9.06 17.72
N ARG A 185 1.77 -7.94 17.17
CA ARG A 185 1.12 -6.88 17.95
C ARG A 185 -0.33 -7.18 18.31
N TYR A 186 -1.10 -7.74 17.37
CA TYR A 186 -2.54 -8.01 17.55
C TYR A 186 -2.84 -9.50 17.74
N LYS A 187 -1.81 -10.36 17.81
CA LYS A 187 -1.95 -11.81 17.96
C LYS A 187 -2.85 -12.44 16.89
N LEU A 188 -2.79 -11.91 15.68
CA LEU A 188 -3.58 -12.39 14.55
C LEU A 188 -3.11 -13.76 14.10
N PRO A 189 -4.03 -14.71 13.81
CA PRO A 189 -3.67 -15.92 13.11
C PRO A 189 -3.10 -15.61 11.73
N ALA A 190 -1.95 -16.19 11.39
CA ALA A 190 -1.29 -15.96 10.09
C ALA A 190 -2.21 -16.25 8.89
N GLY A 191 -3.08 -17.28 9.00
CA GLY A 191 -4.04 -17.63 7.95
C GLY A 191 -5.15 -16.61 7.69
N ARG A 192 -5.29 -15.57 8.54
CA ARG A 192 -6.22 -14.45 8.30
C ARG A 192 -5.61 -13.29 7.54
N ILE A 193 -4.28 -13.26 7.38
CA ILE A 193 -3.57 -12.17 6.72
C ILE A 193 -3.15 -12.59 5.32
N THR A 194 -3.46 -11.75 4.35
CA THR A 194 -2.96 -11.87 2.98
C THR A 194 -2.04 -10.67 2.70
N VAL A 195 -0.85 -10.94 2.21
CA VAL A 195 0.09 -9.88 1.82
C VAL A 195 -0.20 -9.49 0.38
N ILE A 196 -0.60 -8.24 0.19
CA ILE A 196 -0.84 -7.65 -1.14
C ILE A 196 -0.12 -6.31 -1.17
N PRO A 197 0.93 -6.15 -1.98
CA PRO A 197 1.68 -4.91 -2.06
C PRO A 197 0.85 -3.76 -2.64
N ARG A 198 1.34 -2.53 -2.47
CA ARG A 198 0.72 -1.37 -3.11
C ARG A 198 1.02 -1.35 -4.58
N ALA A 199 0.01 -1.01 -5.37
CA ALA A 199 0.17 -0.83 -6.80
C ALA A 199 1.06 0.37 -7.14
N VAL A 200 1.80 0.22 -8.22
CA VAL A 200 2.51 1.28 -8.94
C VAL A 200 1.98 1.30 -10.36
N ASP A 201 1.66 2.47 -10.86
CA ASP A 201 1.26 2.63 -12.25
C ASP A 201 2.43 2.25 -13.19
N THR A 202 2.48 0.97 -13.55
CA THR A 202 3.54 0.40 -14.40
C THR A 202 3.41 0.85 -15.86
N ALA A 203 2.29 1.42 -16.27
CA ALA A 203 2.15 2.02 -17.60
C ALA A 203 2.84 3.39 -17.61
N LYS A 204 2.58 4.23 -16.61
CA LYS A 204 3.21 5.53 -16.41
C LYS A 204 4.71 5.40 -16.12
N PHE A 205 5.09 4.50 -15.20
CA PHE A 205 6.47 4.16 -14.87
C PHE A 205 6.97 3.05 -15.79
N SER A 206 7.13 3.39 -17.07
CA SER A 206 7.66 2.51 -18.11
C SER A 206 8.75 3.23 -18.92
N PRO A 207 9.87 2.57 -19.23
CA PRO A 207 10.84 3.14 -20.16
C PRO A 207 10.23 3.54 -21.50
N ALA A 208 9.23 2.79 -22.00
CA ALA A 208 8.53 3.09 -23.25
C ALA A 208 7.59 4.31 -23.17
N ALA A 209 7.14 4.68 -21.96
CA ALA A 209 6.25 5.82 -21.76
C ALA A 209 7.00 7.15 -21.57
N VAL A 210 8.34 7.12 -21.54
CA VAL A 210 9.16 8.31 -21.31
C VAL A 210 10.05 8.56 -22.51
N SER A 211 9.74 9.64 -23.26
CA SER A 211 10.53 10.02 -24.41
C SER A 211 11.92 10.54 -24.05
N SER A 212 12.87 10.42 -24.98
CA SER A 212 14.21 10.99 -24.89
C SER A 212 14.18 12.49 -24.61
N ASP A 213 13.21 13.21 -25.17
CA ASP A 213 13.07 14.65 -24.99
C ASP A 213 12.67 15.02 -23.56
N ARG A 214 11.79 14.24 -22.92
CA ARG A 214 11.45 14.41 -21.51
C ARG A 214 12.68 14.15 -20.61
N ILE A 215 13.45 13.11 -20.89
CA ILE A 215 14.71 12.82 -20.19
C ILE A 215 15.70 13.97 -20.39
N ALA A 216 15.90 14.44 -21.62
CA ALA A 216 16.79 15.55 -21.91
C ALA A 216 16.34 16.85 -21.24
N ALA A 217 15.04 17.13 -21.22
CA ALA A 217 14.47 18.31 -20.56
C ALA A 217 14.74 18.31 -19.05
N ILE A 218 14.52 17.18 -18.38
CA ILE A 218 14.76 17.09 -16.93
C ILE A 218 16.26 17.18 -16.60
N ARG A 219 17.14 16.56 -17.40
CA ARG A 219 18.61 16.71 -17.25
C ARG A 219 19.06 18.15 -17.40
N ARG A 220 18.56 18.86 -18.42
CA ARG A 220 18.83 20.31 -18.60
C ARG A 220 18.33 21.14 -17.42
N HIS A 221 17.09 20.89 -16.97
CA HIS A 221 16.51 21.58 -15.82
C HIS A 221 17.35 21.40 -14.55
N TRP A 222 17.95 20.23 -14.35
CA TRP A 222 18.83 19.94 -13.21
C TRP A 222 20.28 20.42 -13.42
N GLY A 223 20.62 20.95 -14.59
CA GLY A 223 21.99 21.36 -14.92
C GLY A 223 22.96 20.17 -14.94
N VAL A 224 22.51 19.00 -15.42
CA VAL A 224 23.33 17.79 -15.52
C VAL A 224 23.88 17.66 -16.94
N LEU A 225 25.20 17.61 -17.08
CA LEU A 225 25.86 17.48 -18.37
C LEU A 225 25.58 16.09 -19.00
N PRO A 226 25.60 15.98 -20.34
CA PRO A 226 25.24 14.73 -21.04
C PRO A 226 26.07 13.51 -20.62
N HIS A 227 27.35 13.70 -20.35
CA HIS A 227 28.29 12.62 -19.99
C HIS A 227 28.21 12.20 -18.50
N MET A 228 27.54 12.98 -17.65
CA MET A 228 27.44 12.67 -16.22
C MET A 228 26.38 11.62 -15.95
N ARG A 229 26.68 10.69 -15.07
CA ARG A 229 25.74 9.68 -14.58
C ARG A 229 24.95 10.21 -13.39
N ILE A 230 23.67 9.83 -13.30
CA ILE A 230 22.76 10.31 -12.27
C ILE A 230 22.49 9.20 -11.25
N VAL A 231 22.83 9.50 -9.99
CA VAL A 231 22.35 8.77 -8.81
C VAL A 231 21.13 9.51 -8.28
N LEU A 232 19.94 9.01 -8.54
CA LEU A 232 18.68 9.61 -8.09
C LEU A 232 18.34 9.16 -6.66
N VAL A 233 18.08 10.12 -5.79
CA VAL A 233 17.65 9.92 -4.40
C VAL A 233 16.23 10.49 -4.24
N PRO A 234 15.19 9.71 -4.58
CA PRO A 234 13.82 10.18 -4.51
C PRO A 234 13.28 10.11 -3.09
N GLY A 235 12.46 11.11 -2.73
CA GLY A 235 11.76 11.13 -1.46
C GLY A 235 11.97 12.41 -0.67
N ARG A 236 11.04 12.67 0.26
CA ARG A 236 11.05 13.86 1.10
C ARG A 236 12.40 14.07 1.79
N ILE A 237 12.87 15.30 1.82
CA ILE A 237 14.06 15.68 2.58
C ILE A 237 13.73 15.63 4.08
N ALA A 238 14.24 14.61 4.77
CA ALA A 238 13.95 14.39 6.19
C ALA A 238 15.04 13.54 6.87
N PRO A 239 15.31 13.73 8.17
CA PRO A 239 16.40 13.05 8.89
C PRO A 239 16.37 11.53 8.81
N TRP A 240 15.16 10.94 8.72
CA TRP A 240 14.98 9.49 8.68
C TRP A 240 15.10 8.87 7.28
N ASN A 241 15.21 9.68 6.21
CA ASN A 241 15.28 9.18 4.82
C ASN A 241 16.70 8.94 4.30
N GLY A 242 17.72 9.09 5.18
CA GLY A 242 19.10 8.65 4.91
C GLY A 242 19.88 9.49 3.90
N GLN A 243 19.41 10.68 3.51
CA GLN A 243 20.13 11.56 2.58
C GLN A 243 21.55 11.94 3.08
N ILE A 244 21.75 12.05 4.39
CA ILE A 244 23.09 12.25 4.97
C ILE A 244 24.01 11.10 4.60
N SER A 245 23.56 9.86 4.78
CA SER A 245 24.36 8.67 4.45
C SER A 245 24.71 8.60 2.96
N VAL A 246 23.79 9.08 2.10
CA VAL A 246 24.06 9.17 0.65
C VAL A 246 25.12 10.24 0.35
N LEU A 247 25.11 11.40 1.00
CA LEU A 247 26.16 12.42 0.85
C LEU A 247 27.52 11.90 1.32
N ASP A 248 27.55 11.17 2.44
CA ASP A 248 28.78 10.56 2.93
C ASP A 248 29.32 9.48 1.99
N ALA A 249 28.41 8.67 1.40
CA ALA A 249 28.78 7.68 0.38
C ALA A 249 29.28 8.37 -0.91
N ALA A 250 28.65 9.48 -1.31
CA ALA A 250 29.09 10.29 -2.44
C ALA A 250 30.54 10.78 -2.26
N ARG A 251 30.88 11.27 -1.05
CA ARG A 251 32.24 11.66 -0.72
C ARG A 251 33.25 10.51 -0.91
N LEU A 252 32.87 9.29 -0.48
CA LEU A 252 33.74 8.12 -0.65
C LEU A 252 33.95 7.76 -2.13
N LEU A 253 32.91 7.82 -2.95
CA LEU A 253 32.97 7.56 -4.39
C LEU A 253 33.86 8.58 -5.10
N VAL A 254 33.68 9.87 -4.79
CA VAL A 254 34.50 10.96 -5.36
C VAL A 254 35.98 10.83 -4.94
N ALA A 255 36.24 10.47 -3.70
CA ALA A 255 37.59 10.19 -3.20
C ALA A 255 38.25 8.98 -3.89
N ALA A 256 37.44 8.01 -4.33
CA ALA A 256 37.91 6.86 -5.12
C ALA A 256 38.12 7.17 -6.61
N GLY A 257 37.84 8.40 -7.07
CA GLY A 257 38.10 8.86 -8.44
C GLY A 257 36.85 9.02 -9.31
N ASP A 258 35.68 8.68 -8.83
CA ASP A 258 34.40 8.81 -9.56
C ASP A 258 33.92 10.28 -9.58
N ARG A 259 34.31 11.04 -10.61
CA ARG A 259 33.96 12.46 -10.75
C ARG A 259 32.85 12.73 -11.78
N ASN A 260 32.47 11.75 -12.58
CA ASN A 260 31.42 11.87 -13.60
C ASN A 260 30.02 11.46 -13.06
N ILE A 261 29.75 11.75 -11.80
CA ILE A 261 28.50 11.35 -11.11
C ILE A 261 27.83 12.60 -10.54
N VAL A 262 26.51 12.69 -10.68
CA VAL A 262 25.67 13.69 -10.00
C VAL A 262 24.66 13.01 -9.11
N PHE A 263 24.56 13.45 -7.87
CA PHE A 263 23.56 13.00 -6.90
C PHE A 263 22.38 13.97 -6.94
N VAL A 264 21.21 13.49 -7.35
CA VAL A 264 19.99 14.29 -7.47
C VAL A 264 19.03 13.91 -6.35
N PHE A 265 18.81 14.83 -5.42
CA PHE A 265 17.87 14.71 -4.32
C PHE A 265 16.52 15.30 -4.74
N ALA A 266 15.58 14.42 -5.12
CA ALA A 266 14.26 14.81 -5.62
C ALA A 266 13.19 14.62 -4.54
N GLY A 267 12.83 15.72 -3.88
CA GLY A 267 11.81 15.77 -2.84
C GLY A 267 11.81 17.08 -2.08
N GLU A 268 10.65 17.45 -1.58
CA GLU A 268 10.45 18.64 -0.75
C GLU A 268 10.93 18.43 0.69
N ASP A 269 11.25 19.51 1.35
CA ASP A 269 11.67 19.54 2.76
C ASP A 269 10.51 19.75 3.75
N ARG A 270 9.28 19.77 3.28
CA ARG A 270 8.02 20.03 4.03
C ARG A 270 8.17 20.00 5.56
N GLY A 271 8.40 21.18 6.14
CA GLY A 271 8.57 21.35 7.59
C GLY A 271 9.97 20.97 8.13
N GLN A 272 10.95 20.71 7.27
CA GLN A 272 12.34 20.36 7.64
C GLN A 272 13.41 21.31 7.06
N PRO A 273 13.20 22.64 7.05
CA PRO A 273 14.15 23.57 6.38
C PRO A 273 15.53 23.59 7.04
N ARG A 274 15.60 23.33 8.36
CA ARG A 274 16.88 23.21 9.08
C ARG A 274 17.68 22.00 8.60
N PHE A 275 17.02 20.88 8.38
CA PHE A 275 17.66 19.67 7.88
C PHE A 275 18.08 19.83 6.41
N ALA A 276 17.26 20.42 5.56
CA ALA A 276 17.62 20.71 4.18
C ALA A 276 18.87 21.63 4.08
N ARG A 277 18.98 22.63 4.97
CA ARG A 277 20.19 23.47 5.08
C ARG A 277 21.40 22.67 5.55
N ALA A 278 21.23 21.80 6.55
CA ALA A 278 22.30 20.93 7.05
C ALA A 278 22.85 19.99 5.95
N LEU A 279 21.98 19.48 5.07
CA LEU A 279 22.39 18.66 3.92
C LEU A 279 23.27 19.44 2.94
N ARG A 280 22.86 20.67 2.58
CA ARG A 280 23.66 21.54 1.67
C ARG A 280 25.01 21.88 2.28
N ASN A 281 25.04 22.24 3.58
CA ASN A 281 26.27 22.51 4.30
C ASN A 281 27.18 21.29 4.34
N ARG A 282 26.63 20.08 4.50
CA ARG A 282 27.40 18.84 4.49
C ARG A 282 28.01 18.56 3.12
N ALA A 283 27.27 18.79 2.03
CA ALA A 283 27.79 18.68 0.68
C ALA A 283 28.96 19.63 0.45
N HIS A 284 28.83 20.88 0.93
CA HIS A 284 29.90 21.88 0.88
C HIS A 284 31.12 21.45 1.70
N MET A 285 30.95 21.06 2.96
CA MET A 285 32.05 20.56 3.81
C MET A 285 32.77 19.35 3.22
N HIS A 286 32.08 18.54 2.43
CA HIS A 286 32.67 17.41 1.73
C HIS A 286 33.33 17.80 0.39
N GLY A 287 33.22 19.05 -0.07
CA GLY A 287 33.72 19.54 -1.37
C GLY A 287 33.02 18.88 -2.57
N ILE A 288 31.77 18.44 -2.39
CA ILE A 288 30.97 17.76 -3.43
C ILE A 288 29.70 18.55 -3.82
N GLU A 289 29.56 19.78 -3.40
CA GLU A 289 28.37 20.60 -3.67
C GLU A 289 28.07 20.73 -5.16
N THR A 290 29.10 20.81 -6.00
CA THR A 290 28.97 20.90 -7.47
C THR A 290 28.42 19.60 -8.09
N LEU A 291 28.51 18.48 -7.38
CA LEU A 291 28.00 17.16 -7.78
C LEU A 291 26.63 16.83 -7.16
N CYS A 292 26.06 17.74 -6.36
CA CYS A 292 24.78 17.55 -5.72
C CYS A 292 23.71 18.49 -6.31
N ARG A 293 22.51 17.98 -6.55
CA ARG A 293 21.34 18.74 -6.97
C ARG A 293 20.19 18.50 -6.00
N PHE A 294 19.74 19.55 -5.33
CA PHE A 294 18.56 19.53 -4.47
C PHE A 294 17.41 20.19 -5.24
N VAL A 295 16.63 19.37 -5.94
CA VAL A 295 15.70 19.85 -6.99
C VAL A 295 14.28 20.11 -6.46
N GLY A 296 14.03 19.86 -5.16
CA GLY A 296 12.69 20.06 -4.58
C GLY A 296 11.66 19.06 -5.14
N HIS A 297 10.44 19.54 -5.33
CA HIS A 297 9.38 18.75 -5.94
C HIS A 297 9.70 18.46 -7.41
N CYS A 298 9.61 17.19 -7.79
CA CYS A 298 9.73 16.75 -9.17
C CYS A 298 8.36 16.27 -9.67
N ALA A 299 7.74 17.03 -10.55
CA ALA A 299 6.42 16.71 -11.11
C ALA A 299 6.47 15.53 -12.08
N ASP A 300 7.59 15.36 -12.80
CA ASP A 300 7.78 14.26 -13.76
C ASP A 300 8.74 13.20 -13.19
N MET A 301 8.26 12.46 -12.18
CA MET A 301 9.04 11.36 -11.61
C MET A 301 9.34 10.22 -12.59
N PRO A 302 8.48 9.84 -13.56
CA PRO A 302 8.87 8.90 -14.60
C PRO A 302 10.09 9.33 -15.40
N ALA A 303 10.16 10.60 -15.83
CA ALA A 303 11.35 11.11 -16.53
C ALA A 303 12.58 11.21 -15.60
N ALA A 304 12.37 11.51 -14.31
CA ALA A 304 13.43 11.51 -13.31
C ALA A 304 14.08 10.12 -13.15
N HIS A 305 13.25 9.08 -13.01
CA HIS A 305 13.72 7.69 -13.02
C HIS A 305 14.32 7.32 -14.38
N GLY A 306 13.72 7.76 -15.48
CA GLY A 306 14.25 7.55 -16.84
C GLY A 306 15.65 8.15 -17.05
N ALA A 307 15.94 9.29 -16.42
CA ALA A 307 17.24 9.95 -16.47
C ALA A 307 18.29 9.34 -15.54
N ALA A 308 17.89 8.54 -14.56
CA ALA A 308 18.76 7.96 -13.55
C ALA A 308 19.52 6.74 -14.08
N ASP A 309 20.79 6.61 -13.71
CA ASP A 309 21.60 5.40 -13.90
C ASP A 309 21.44 4.45 -12.71
N VAL A 310 21.27 5.00 -11.50
CA VAL A 310 21.03 4.25 -10.26
C VAL A 310 20.02 5.01 -9.42
N VAL A 311 19.10 4.28 -8.79
CA VAL A 311 18.16 4.85 -7.81
C VAL A 311 18.55 4.39 -6.41
N VAL A 312 18.60 5.32 -5.46
CA VAL A 312 18.96 5.05 -4.07
C VAL A 312 17.80 5.38 -3.14
N VAL A 313 17.32 4.36 -2.43
CA VAL A 313 16.27 4.47 -1.41
C VAL A 313 16.82 3.90 -0.11
N ALA A 314 17.52 4.74 0.67
CA ALA A 314 18.31 4.31 1.82
C ALA A 314 17.85 4.90 3.17
N PRO A 315 16.54 4.81 3.53
CA PRO A 315 16.07 5.34 4.80
C PRO A 315 16.71 4.66 5.99
N LEU A 316 16.78 5.41 7.11
CA LEU A 316 17.25 4.92 8.42
C LEU A 316 16.12 4.30 9.24
N GLN A 317 14.88 4.66 8.93
CA GLN A 317 13.68 4.14 9.58
C GLN A 317 12.83 3.35 8.58
N PRO A 318 12.10 2.31 9.04
CA PRO A 318 11.34 1.45 8.17
C PRO A 318 10.21 2.18 7.42
N PRO A 319 10.25 2.28 6.08
CA PRO A 319 9.09 2.66 5.31
C PRO A 319 8.12 1.47 5.21
N LEU A 320 6.84 1.74 5.02
CA LEU A 320 5.81 0.70 4.98
C LEU A 320 5.38 0.34 3.56
N ALA A 321 5.52 1.26 2.60
CA ALA A 321 5.01 1.08 1.25
C ALA A 321 6.09 0.94 0.16
N GLY A 322 7.30 1.45 0.35
CA GLY A 322 8.42 1.29 -0.61
C GLY A 322 8.18 1.83 -2.02
N ARG A 323 7.27 2.80 -2.19
CA ARG A 323 6.81 3.28 -3.50
C ARG A 323 7.96 3.66 -4.44
N ALA A 324 8.90 4.48 -3.98
CA ALA A 324 10.03 4.91 -4.81
C ALA A 324 10.92 3.74 -5.29
N ALA A 325 11.04 2.68 -4.48
CA ALA A 325 11.74 1.47 -4.85
C ALA A 325 10.98 0.70 -5.94
N ALA A 326 9.67 0.54 -5.80
CA ALA A 326 8.82 -0.11 -6.79
C ALA A 326 8.77 0.67 -8.12
N GLU A 327 8.74 2.02 -8.07
CA GLU A 327 8.84 2.90 -9.25
C GLU A 327 10.19 2.71 -9.97
N ALA A 328 11.29 2.59 -9.23
CA ALA A 328 12.61 2.33 -9.80
C ALA A 328 12.66 0.98 -10.53
N GLN A 329 12.10 -0.07 -9.91
CA GLN A 329 11.99 -1.40 -10.53
C GLN A 329 11.12 -1.36 -11.79
N ALA A 330 9.98 -0.67 -11.74
CA ALA A 330 9.08 -0.50 -12.89
C ALA A 330 9.77 0.23 -14.06
N MET A 331 10.64 1.19 -13.77
CA MET A 331 11.47 1.89 -14.76
C MET A 331 12.72 1.10 -15.18
N GLY A 332 12.90 -0.12 -14.70
CA GLY A 332 14.06 -0.96 -15.00
C GLY A 332 15.38 -0.35 -14.53
N ARG A 333 15.39 0.38 -13.42
CA ARG A 333 16.60 1.02 -12.90
C ARG A 333 17.24 0.19 -11.79
N PRO A 334 18.58 0.00 -11.81
CA PRO A 334 19.29 -0.59 -10.69
C PRO A 334 18.96 0.14 -9.40
N LEU A 335 18.57 -0.61 -8.37
CA LEU A 335 18.13 -0.07 -7.09
C LEU A 335 19.13 -0.39 -5.98
N VAL A 336 19.52 0.60 -5.21
CA VAL A 336 20.22 0.42 -3.94
C VAL A 336 19.28 0.81 -2.80
N ALA A 337 18.94 -0.14 -1.93
CA ALA A 337 17.96 0.07 -0.87
C ALA A 337 18.49 -0.37 0.51
N SER A 338 18.00 0.27 1.58
CA SER A 338 18.29 -0.19 2.95
C SER A 338 17.54 -1.48 3.30
N THR A 339 18.12 -2.31 4.19
CA THR A 339 17.51 -3.54 4.72
C THR A 339 16.42 -3.27 5.77
N VAL A 340 15.62 -2.19 5.64
CA VAL A 340 14.61 -1.80 6.62
C VAL A 340 13.20 -1.78 6.02
N GLY A 341 12.23 -2.15 6.86
CA GLY A 341 10.82 -2.11 6.48
C GLY A 341 10.50 -3.03 5.31
N VAL A 342 9.74 -2.50 4.36
CA VAL A 342 9.31 -3.21 3.15
C VAL A 342 10.40 -3.29 2.07
N LEU A 343 11.45 -2.48 2.12
CA LEU A 343 12.39 -2.32 1.01
C LEU A 343 13.03 -3.62 0.52
N PRO A 344 13.44 -4.57 1.40
CA PRO A 344 13.94 -5.86 0.94
C PRO A 344 12.94 -6.71 0.16
N GLU A 345 11.65 -6.36 0.21
CA GLU A 345 10.58 -7.02 -0.54
C GLU A 345 10.37 -6.39 -1.93
N ASN A 346 10.92 -5.19 -2.16
CA ASN A 346 10.78 -4.42 -3.40
C ASN A 346 11.85 -4.71 -4.45
N LEU A 347 12.77 -5.62 -4.20
CA LEU A 347 13.81 -5.98 -5.14
C LEU A 347 14.23 -7.45 -4.96
N LEU A 348 14.82 -8.00 -6.02
CA LEU A 348 15.42 -9.33 -6.02
C LEU A 348 16.91 -9.20 -5.71
N CYS A 349 17.37 -9.88 -4.66
CA CYS A 349 18.79 -9.89 -4.27
C CYS A 349 19.13 -11.10 -3.39
N PRO A 350 20.41 -11.49 -3.30
CA PRO A 350 20.87 -12.48 -2.33
C PRO A 350 20.50 -12.10 -0.88
N PRO A 351 20.28 -13.07 0.03
CA PRO A 351 20.35 -14.52 -0.20
C PRO A 351 19.05 -15.14 -0.75
N ARG A 352 18.00 -14.32 -1.01
CA ARG A 352 16.70 -14.82 -1.50
C ARG A 352 16.77 -15.36 -2.90
N MET A 353 17.73 -14.92 -3.70
CA MET A 353 18.01 -15.43 -5.03
C MET A 353 19.51 -15.36 -5.37
N ARG A 354 19.85 -15.97 -6.51
CA ARG A 354 21.21 -15.97 -7.03
C ARG A 354 21.65 -14.56 -7.42
N GLU A 355 22.94 -14.31 -7.35
CA GLU A 355 23.58 -13.05 -7.69
C GLU A 355 23.19 -12.55 -9.10
N GLU A 356 23.16 -13.45 -10.08
CA GLU A 356 22.89 -13.16 -11.49
C GLU A 356 21.43 -12.69 -11.74
N LEU A 357 20.53 -13.02 -10.82
CA LEU A 357 19.11 -12.67 -10.91
C LEU A 357 18.75 -11.39 -10.14
N ARG A 358 19.74 -10.74 -9.55
CA ARG A 358 19.48 -9.50 -8.80
C ARG A 358 18.86 -8.40 -9.66
N THR A 359 18.07 -7.55 -9.05
CA THR A 359 17.54 -6.31 -9.61
C THR A 359 18.03 -5.08 -8.86
N GLY A 360 18.92 -5.29 -7.88
CA GLY A 360 19.50 -4.24 -7.07
C GLY A 360 20.32 -4.78 -5.89
N TRP A 361 20.66 -3.90 -4.98
CA TRP A 361 21.47 -4.18 -3.79
C TRP A 361 20.74 -3.74 -2.54
N VAL A 362 20.91 -4.51 -1.46
CA VAL A 362 20.47 -4.11 -0.12
C VAL A 362 21.69 -3.80 0.74
N VAL A 363 21.57 -2.76 1.56
CA VAL A 363 22.63 -2.28 2.45
C VAL A 363 22.08 -2.04 3.86
N ARG A 364 22.91 -2.19 4.87
CA ARG A 364 22.51 -1.88 6.25
C ARG A 364 22.22 -0.37 6.38
N PRO A 365 21.13 0.01 7.08
CA PRO A 365 20.79 1.42 7.24
C PRO A 365 21.94 2.19 7.90
N GLY A 366 22.29 3.34 7.33
CA GLY A 366 23.38 4.18 7.82
C GLY A 366 24.80 3.66 7.55
N ASN A 367 24.95 2.49 6.95
CA ASN A 367 26.28 1.97 6.59
C ASN A 367 26.79 2.62 5.30
N VAL A 368 27.54 3.70 5.47
CA VAL A 368 28.08 4.53 4.39
C VAL A 368 29.01 3.75 3.44
N GLY A 369 29.82 2.85 4.01
CA GLY A 369 30.77 2.05 3.20
C GLY A 369 30.05 1.01 2.32
N GLU A 370 29.03 0.33 2.85
CA GLU A 370 28.19 -0.57 2.05
C GLU A 370 27.43 0.18 0.97
N LEU A 371 26.88 1.37 1.32
CA LEU A 371 26.14 2.20 0.40
C LEU A 371 27.01 2.67 -0.76
N ALA A 372 28.23 3.16 -0.49
CA ALA A 372 29.18 3.57 -1.52
C ALA A 372 29.54 2.39 -2.44
N ARG A 373 29.88 1.22 -1.88
CA ARG A 373 30.19 0.03 -2.68
C ARG A 373 29.04 -0.42 -3.57
N ALA A 374 27.81 -0.41 -3.05
CA ALA A 374 26.61 -0.79 -3.80
C ALA A 374 26.32 0.19 -4.95
N ILE A 375 26.43 1.50 -4.70
CA ILE A 375 26.29 2.51 -5.75
C ILE A 375 27.39 2.34 -6.81
N GLY A 376 28.65 2.19 -6.39
CA GLY A 376 29.77 1.96 -7.29
C GLY A 376 29.58 0.69 -8.15
N ALA A 377 29.15 -0.43 -7.54
CA ALA A 377 28.85 -1.67 -8.26
C ALA A 377 27.72 -1.49 -9.29
N ALA A 378 26.67 -0.75 -8.95
CA ALA A 378 25.57 -0.44 -9.87
C ALA A 378 26.05 0.43 -11.05
N LEU A 379 26.90 1.41 -10.77
CA LEU A 379 27.49 2.28 -11.80
C LEU A 379 28.54 1.54 -12.66
N ALA A 380 29.17 0.50 -12.16
CA ALA A 380 30.18 -0.29 -12.89
C ALA A 380 29.58 -1.34 -13.82
N LEU A 381 28.27 -1.53 -13.85
CA LEU A 381 27.62 -2.46 -14.78
C LEU A 381 27.93 -2.06 -16.22
N ASP A 382 28.36 -3.03 -17.02
CA ASP A 382 28.40 -2.86 -18.46
C ASP A 382 26.96 -2.76 -19.03
N ARG A 383 26.87 -2.35 -20.28
CA ARG A 383 25.58 -2.12 -20.93
C ARG A 383 24.68 -3.36 -20.93
N THR A 384 25.26 -4.52 -21.21
CA THR A 384 24.50 -5.79 -21.30
C THR A 384 23.94 -6.20 -19.93
N ALA A 385 24.78 -6.14 -18.89
CA ALA A 385 24.37 -6.43 -17.52
C ALA A 385 23.32 -5.43 -17.00
N TYR A 386 23.49 -4.14 -17.33
CA TYR A 386 22.55 -3.07 -16.99
C TYR A 386 21.17 -3.32 -17.63
N GLU A 387 21.12 -3.56 -18.94
CA GLU A 387 19.89 -3.83 -19.68
C GLU A 387 19.20 -5.11 -19.19
N ALA A 388 19.96 -6.18 -18.97
CA ALA A 388 19.45 -7.45 -18.44
C ALA A 388 18.88 -7.30 -17.01
N MET A 389 19.55 -6.55 -16.14
CA MET A 389 19.05 -6.24 -14.80
C MET A 389 17.79 -5.40 -14.89
N GLY A 390 17.76 -4.39 -15.75
CA GLY A 390 16.60 -3.53 -15.96
C GLY A 390 15.38 -4.31 -16.45
N ALA A 391 15.55 -5.23 -17.39
CA ALA A 391 14.47 -6.08 -17.88
C ALA A 391 13.89 -6.96 -16.76
N ARG A 392 14.73 -7.58 -15.92
CA ARG A 392 14.30 -8.38 -14.77
C ARG A 392 13.57 -7.51 -13.72
N ALA A 393 14.10 -6.32 -13.44
CA ALA A 393 13.49 -5.38 -12.51
C ALA A 393 12.08 -5.00 -12.98
N ARG A 394 11.92 -4.71 -14.26
CA ARG A 394 10.64 -4.38 -14.89
C ARG A 394 9.65 -5.54 -14.78
N GLN A 395 10.04 -6.76 -15.17
CA GLN A 395 9.19 -7.95 -15.06
C GLN A 395 8.76 -8.20 -13.62
N PHE A 396 9.67 -8.07 -12.66
CA PHE A 396 9.36 -8.18 -11.24
C PHE A 396 8.33 -7.15 -10.79
N ALA A 397 8.50 -5.88 -11.21
CA ALA A 397 7.56 -4.82 -10.85
C ALA A 397 6.18 -5.02 -11.49
N GLU A 398 6.10 -5.46 -12.74
CA GLU A 398 4.85 -5.77 -13.41
C GLU A 398 4.10 -6.92 -12.75
N PHE A 399 4.82 -7.97 -12.35
CA PHE A 399 4.25 -9.11 -11.65
C PHE A 399 3.77 -8.76 -10.25
N MET A 400 4.56 -7.98 -9.48
CA MET A 400 4.28 -7.73 -8.06
C MET A 400 3.45 -6.50 -7.80
N PHE A 401 3.62 -5.43 -8.60
CA PHE A 401 3.14 -4.08 -8.27
C PHE A 401 2.22 -3.48 -9.33
N SER A 402 1.94 -4.15 -10.45
CA SER A 402 0.99 -3.59 -11.41
C SER A 402 -0.41 -3.46 -10.79
N PRO A 403 -1.20 -2.44 -11.18
CA PRO A 403 -2.58 -2.31 -10.72
C PRO A 403 -3.39 -3.58 -10.95
N GLN A 404 -3.21 -4.24 -12.11
CA GLN A 404 -3.86 -5.51 -12.42
C GLN A 404 -3.48 -6.64 -11.45
N SER A 405 -2.19 -6.85 -11.21
CA SER A 405 -1.73 -7.92 -10.30
C SER A 405 -2.26 -7.71 -8.88
N VAL A 406 -2.27 -6.46 -8.40
CA VAL A 406 -2.78 -6.11 -7.08
C VAL A 406 -4.30 -6.31 -7.00
N ALA A 407 -5.05 -5.86 -8.01
CA ALA A 407 -6.50 -6.03 -8.06
C ALA A 407 -6.90 -7.50 -8.18
N GLU A 408 -6.18 -8.31 -8.97
CA GLU A 408 -6.35 -9.76 -9.05
C GLU A 408 -6.09 -10.45 -7.70
N ALA A 409 -5.06 -10.04 -6.97
CA ALA A 409 -4.77 -10.58 -5.64
C ALA A 409 -5.91 -10.26 -4.66
N ILE A 410 -6.46 -9.04 -4.71
CA ILE A 410 -7.62 -8.64 -3.89
C ILE A 410 -8.86 -9.44 -4.30
N ARG A 411 -9.10 -9.61 -5.59
CA ARG A 411 -10.17 -10.47 -6.11
C ARG A 411 -10.08 -11.89 -5.56
N GLY A 412 -8.88 -12.45 -5.52
CA GLY A 412 -8.61 -13.76 -4.91
C GLY A 412 -9.02 -13.83 -3.44
N VAL A 413 -8.79 -12.77 -2.66
CA VAL A 413 -9.25 -12.69 -1.26
C VAL A 413 -10.78 -12.79 -1.18
N TYR A 414 -11.49 -12.01 -1.99
CA TYR A 414 -12.96 -12.03 -1.98
C TYR A 414 -13.53 -13.37 -2.41
N THR A 415 -12.99 -13.94 -3.51
CA THR A 415 -13.41 -15.28 -3.99
C THR A 415 -13.21 -16.35 -2.90
N SER A 416 -12.09 -16.29 -2.17
CA SER A 416 -11.80 -17.25 -1.11
C SER A 416 -12.75 -17.14 0.09
N LEU A 417 -13.35 -15.97 0.33
CA LEU A 417 -14.35 -15.78 1.38
C LEU A 417 -15.70 -16.36 0.96
N LEU A 418 -16.15 -16.04 -0.26
CA LEU A 418 -17.44 -16.52 -0.79
C LEU A 418 -17.48 -18.06 -0.94
N ALA A 419 -16.32 -18.70 -1.20
CA ALA A 419 -16.22 -20.15 -1.30
C ALA A 419 -16.25 -20.88 0.06
N ARG A 420 -16.20 -20.20 1.21
CA ARG A 420 -16.16 -20.82 2.55
C ARG A 420 -17.51 -21.17 3.14
N ASP A 421 -18.59 -20.60 2.65
CA ASP A 421 -19.96 -20.90 3.09
C ASP A 421 -20.54 -22.18 2.43
N SER A 422 -19.67 -23.10 2.02
CA SER A 422 -20.03 -24.36 1.36
C SER A 422 -19.94 -25.55 2.32
#